data_992b76ba9135394b03140c324fc8b80c
#
_entry.id   992b76ba9135394b03140c324fc8b80c
#
_cell.length_a   1.000
_cell.length_b   1.000
_cell.length_c   1.000
_cell.angle_alpha   90.00
_cell.angle_beta   90.00
_cell.angle_gamma   90.00
#
_symmetry.space_group_name_H-M   'P 1'
#
loop_
_entity.id
_entity.type
_entity.pdbx_description
1 polymer ?
#
loop_
_entity_poly.entity_id
_entity_poly.type
_entity_poly.pdbx_seq_one_letter_code
_entity_poly.pdbx_strand_id
1 'polypeptide(L)'
;MKNILTFCLVCFLATQINAQNKSINAFISYGTFNIIEENNNPYIETYITFDCNSLVYVKNQNEYEATINLTVLFKQGESIKNYDKYSVTSPKVADTANINGFFMDVQRYSLANGEYQMEVTIEDANNNIKPLKVSETIVVDY
;
A
#
# COMPACT_ATOMS: atom_id res chain seq x y z
N MET A 1 -1.73 -6.39 -71.76
CA MET A 1 -2.08 -7.15 -70.54
C MET A 1 -1.48 -6.37 -69.38
N LYS A 2 -2.29 -5.68 -68.62
CA LYS A 2 -1.85 -4.85 -67.48
C LYS A 2 -2.07 -5.62 -66.20
N ASN A 3 -0.99 -5.94 -65.49
CA ASN A 3 -1.05 -6.54 -64.17
C ASN A 3 -1.34 -5.47 -63.14
N ILE A 4 -2.50 -5.54 -62.51
CA ILE A 4 -2.88 -4.72 -61.36
C ILE A 4 -2.40 -5.45 -60.14
N LEU A 5 -1.33 -4.93 -59.52
CA LEU A 5 -0.83 -5.40 -58.24
C LEU A 5 -1.65 -4.74 -57.11
N THR A 6 -2.60 -5.49 -56.56
CA THR A 6 -3.41 -5.02 -55.42
C THR A 6 -2.56 -5.10 -54.17
N PHE A 7 -2.10 -3.94 -53.67
CA PHE A 7 -1.38 -3.79 -52.40
C PHE A 7 -2.42 -3.79 -51.26
N CYS A 8 -2.60 -4.90 -50.59
CA CYS A 8 -3.42 -5.00 -49.36
C CYS A 8 -2.66 -4.36 -48.21
N LEU A 9 -2.98 -3.10 -47.89
CA LEU A 9 -2.50 -2.38 -46.72
C LEU A 9 -3.27 -2.92 -45.51
N VAL A 10 -2.70 -3.89 -44.80
CA VAL A 10 -3.21 -4.35 -43.51
C VAL A 10 -2.84 -3.30 -42.47
N CYS A 11 -3.77 -2.41 -42.16
CA CYS A 11 -3.67 -1.51 -41.01
C CYS A 11 -3.74 -2.36 -39.72
N PHE A 12 -2.58 -2.64 -39.15
CA PHE A 12 -2.45 -3.20 -37.78
C PHE A 12 -2.80 -2.06 -36.80
N LEU A 13 -4.07 -1.96 -36.41
CA LEU A 13 -4.50 -1.13 -35.29
C LEU A 13 -3.90 -1.74 -34.01
N ALA A 14 -2.68 -1.31 -33.68
CA ALA A 14 -2.12 -1.54 -32.34
C ALA A 14 -2.98 -0.75 -31.34
N THR A 15 -3.94 -1.41 -30.72
CA THR A 15 -4.62 -0.86 -29.55
C THR A 15 -3.56 -0.74 -28.46
N GLN A 16 -3.10 0.47 -28.22
CA GLN A 16 -2.28 0.84 -27.07
C GLN A 16 -3.17 0.61 -25.85
N ILE A 17 -3.02 -0.55 -25.22
CA ILE A 17 -3.55 -0.77 -23.88
C ILE A 17 -2.70 0.12 -22.97
N ASN A 18 -3.18 1.33 -22.70
CA ASN A 18 -2.66 2.14 -21.62
C ASN A 18 -3.01 1.40 -20.32
N ALA A 19 -2.13 0.53 -19.88
CA ALA A 19 -2.13 0.07 -18.50
C ALA A 19 -1.91 1.33 -17.66
N GLN A 20 -2.98 1.86 -17.08
CA GLN A 20 -2.92 3.00 -16.19
C GLN A 20 -2.10 2.52 -14.98
N ASN A 21 -0.82 2.93 -14.91
CA ASN A 21 0.02 2.70 -13.74
C ASN A 21 -0.57 3.51 -12.57
N LYS A 22 -1.52 2.89 -11.88
CA LYS A 22 -2.10 3.48 -10.66
C LYS A 22 -1.01 3.47 -9.59
N SER A 23 -0.55 4.64 -9.16
CA SER A 23 0.27 4.75 -7.96
C SER A 23 -0.59 4.53 -6.72
N ILE A 24 -0.06 3.82 -5.72
CA ILE A 24 -0.73 3.66 -4.43
C ILE A 24 -0.90 5.03 -3.79
N ASN A 25 -2.13 5.31 -3.32
CA ASN A 25 -2.46 6.48 -2.53
C ASN A 25 -2.85 6.01 -1.13
N ALA A 26 -2.06 6.42 -0.13
CA ALA A 26 -2.29 6.08 1.28
C ALA A 26 -1.93 7.26 2.18
N PHE A 27 -2.67 7.38 3.28
CA PHE A 27 -2.44 8.35 4.34
C PHE A 27 -1.93 7.59 5.57
N ILE A 28 -0.84 8.07 6.15
CA ILE A 28 -0.22 7.48 7.33
C ILE A 28 -0.32 8.50 8.46
N SER A 29 -0.80 8.04 9.60
CA SER A 29 -0.77 8.79 10.85
C SER A 29 -0.42 7.85 12.00
N TYR A 30 -0.07 8.41 13.15
CA TYR A 30 0.24 7.64 14.34
C TYR A 30 -0.23 8.35 15.60
N GLY A 31 -0.40 7.59 16.67
CA GLY A 31 -0.62 8.08 18.02
C GLY A 31 0.26 7.33 18.99
N THR A 32 0.70 8.01 20.04
CA THR A 32 1.49 7.41 21.12
C THR A 32 0.59 7.20 22.34
N PHE A 33 0.76 6.07 23.02
CA PHE A 33 -0.08 5.63 24.13
C PHE A 33 0.75 4.95 25.21
N ASN A 34 0.18 4.88 26.40
CA ASN A 34 0.80 4.19 27.54
C ASN A 34 -0.22 3.30 28.26
N ILE A 35 0.17 2.07 28.58
CA ILE A 35 -0.63 1.17 29.40
C ILE A 35 -0.25 1.37 30.86
N ILE A 36 -1.06 2.14 31.61
CA ILE A 36 -0.78 2.52 33.00
C ILE A 36 -0.75 1.30 33.93
N GLU A 37 -1.58 0.28 33.66
CA GLU A 37 -1.73 -0.90 34.51
C GLU A 37 -0.59 -1.90 34.40
N GLU A 38 0.23 -1.85 33.33
CA GLU A 38 1.33 -2.77 33.05
C GLU A 38 2.71 -2.10 33.12
N ASN A 39 3.04 -1.49 34.26
CA ASN A 39 4.35 -0.85 34.49
C ASN A 39 4.75 0.22 33.46
N ASN A 40 3.81 1.05 33.02
CA ASN A 40 4.06 2.09 32.04
C ASN A 40 4.72 1.54 30.76
N ASN A 41 3.99 0.72 30.02
CA ASN A 41 4.45 0.15 28.75
C ASN A 41 4.03 1.07 27.59
N PRO A 42 4.91 1.94 27.10
CA PRO A 42 4.58 2.81 25.97
C PRO A 42 4.45 2.01 24.68
N TYR A 43 3.54 2.43 23.84
CA TYR A 43 3.36 1.88 22.50
C TYR A 43 2.90 2.95 21.52
N ILE A 44 3.10 2.69 20.25
CA ILE A 44 2.60 3.49 19.15
C ILE A 44 1.52 2.70 18.40
N GLU A 45 0.44 3.37 18.03
CA GLU A 45 -0.49 2.87 17.01
C GLU A 45 -0.22 3.59 15.69
N THR A 46 -0.06 2.83 14.63
CA THR A 46 -0.02 3.34 13.26
C THR A 46 -1.37 3.12 12.60
N TYR A 47 -1.84 4.14 11.89
CA TYR A 47 -3.09 4.14 11.14
C TYR A 47 -2.74 4.37 9.68
N ILE A 48 -2.92 3.35 8.83
CA ILE A 48 -2.63 3.43 7.40
C ILE A 48 -3.94 3.32 6.64
N THR A 49 -4.37 4.43 6.05
CA THR A 49 -5.62 4.52 5.29
C THR A 49 -5.32 4.47 3.81
N PHE A 50 -5.91 3.50 3.10
CA PHE A 50 -5.72 3.26 1.67
C PHE A 50 -6.91 3.78 0.88
N ASP A 51 -6.64 4.52 -0.21
CA ASP A 51 -7.65 4.83 -1.22
C ASP A 51 -7.89 3.60 -2.10
N CYS A 52 -9.08 3.02 -1.99
CA CYS A 52 -9.48 1.83 -2.75
C CYS A 52 -9.30 2.00 -4.26
N ASN A 53 -9.50 3.22 -4.78
CA ASN A 53 -9.34 3.51 -6.21
C ASN A 53 -7.90 3.40 -6.71
N SER A 54 -6.92 3.50 -5.82
CA SER A 54 -5.51 3.46 -6.17
C SER A 54 -4.94 2.04 -6.30
N LEU A 55 -5.71 1.02 -5.92
CA LEU A 55 -5.27 -0.36 -5.82
C LEU A 55 -5.68 -1.19 -7.04
N VAL A 56 -4.94 -2.28 -7.29
CA VAL A 56 -5.28 -3.27 -8.31
C VAL A 56 -6.02 -4.45 -7.69
N TYR A 57 -7.29 -4.58 -8.08
CA TYR A 57 -8.17 -5.64 -7.64
C TYR A 57 -8.04 -6.86 -8.55
N VAL A 58 -7.93 -8.03 -7.95
CA VAL A 58 -7.95 -9.31 -8.66
C VAL A 58 -9.16 -10.12 -8.26
N LYS A 59 -9.66 -10.91 -9.21
CA LYS A 59 -10.81 -11.77 -8.97
C LYS A 59 -10.43 -12.94 -8.08
N ASN A 60 -11.16 -13.08 -6.97
CA ASN A 60 -11.08 -14.23 -6.07
C ASN A 60 -12.47 -14.84 -5.94
N GLN A 61 -12.68 -16.03 -6.55
CA GLN A 61 -13.98 -16.68 -6.70
C GLN A 61 -14.98 -15.78 -7.46
N ASN A 62 -16.00 -15.24 -6.77
CA ASN A 62 -17.06 -14.39 -7.34
C ASN A 62 -16.91 -12.90 -7.00
N GLU A 63 -15.87 -12.54 -6.26
CA GLU A 63 -15.62 -11.18 -5.79
C GLU A 63 -14.22 -10.72 -6.19
N TYR A 64 -13.94 -9.45 -6.01
CA TYR A 64 -12.62 -8.85 -6.28
C TYR A 64 -12.05 -8.29 -4.98
N GLU A 65 -10.75 -8.46 -4.77
CA GLU A 65 -10.01 -7.91 -3.64
C GLU A 65 -8.61 -7.46 -4.07
N ALA A 66 -8.05 -6.49 -3.36
CA ALA A 66 -6.67 -6.05 -3.51
C ALA A 66 -5.85 -6.53 -2.32
N THR A 67 -4.59 -6.89 -2.55
CA THR A 67 -3.63 -7.28 -1.50
C THR A 67 -2.49 -6.28 -1.47
N ILE A 68 -2.16 -5.80 -0.27
CA ILE A 68 -1.11 -4.81 -0.02
C ILE A 68 -0.09 -5.43 0.93
N ASN A 69 1.18 -5.38 0.55
CA ASN A 69 2.29 -5.77 1.41
C ASN A 69 2.84 -4.53 2.12
N LEU A 70 3.01 -4.65 3.41
CA LEU A 70 3.49 -3.60 4.30
C LEU A 70 4.81 -4.01 4.95
N THR A 71 5.73 -3.08 5.02
CA THR A 71 6.93 -3.19 5.85
C THR A 71 7.04 -1.92 6.68
N VAL A 72 7.08 -2.08 8.00
CA VAL A 72 7.21 -0.98 8.97
C VAL A 72 8.50 -1.19 9.77
N LEU A 73 9.33 -0.15 9.85
CA LEU A 73 10.60 -0.16 10.56
C LEU A 73 10.63 1.02 11.53
N PHE A 74 11.12 0.79 12.73
CA PHE A 74 11.44 1.83 13.72
C PHE A 74 12.93 1.76 14.02
N LYS A 75 13.66 2.84 13.74
CA LYS A 75 15.12 2.92 13.88
C LYS A 75 15.54 4.00 14.85
N GLN A 76 16.64 3.77 15.55
CA GLN A 76 17.42 4.79 16.26
C GLN A 76 18.83 4.79 15.68
N GLY A 77 19.18 5.82 14.91
CA GLY A 77 20.37 5.81 14.06
C GLY A 77 20.35 4.62 13.10
N GLU A 78 21.40 3.83 13.09
CA GLU A 78 21.51 2.62 12.25
C GLU A 78 20.85 1.37 12.85
N SER A 79 20.37 1.44 14.11
CA SER A 79 19.81 0.29 14.82
C SER A 79 18.31 0.18 14.61
N ILE A 80 17.84 -0.97 14.11
CA ILE A 80 16.41 -1.31 14.04
C ILE A 80 15.96 -1.71 15.46
N LYS A 81 14.95 -1.02 15.99
CA LYS A 81 14.38 -1.25 17.32
C LYS A 81 13.11 -2.09 17.26
N ASN A 82 12.33 -1.90 16.22
CA ASN A 82 11.16 -2.73 15.94
C ASN A 82 10.96 -2.84 14.44
N TYR A 83 10.34 -3.92 13.99
CA TYR A 83 10.12 -4.20 12.59
C TYR A 83 8.93 -5.14 12.42
N ASP A 84 8.14 -4.88 11.39
CA ASP A 84 7.07 -5.78 11.00
C ASP A 84 6.95 -5.84 9.47
N LYS A 85 6.55 -7.01 8.97
CA LYS A 85 6.25 -7.23 7.55
C LYS A 85 5.05 -8.15 7.44
N TYR A 86 3.98 -7.63 6.86
CA TYR A 86 2.68 -8.32 6.78
C TYR A 86 1.92 -7.91 5.53
N SER A 87 0.79 -8.57 5.29
CA SER A 87 -0.11 -8.24 4.19
C SER A 87 -1.52 -7.97 4.71
N VAL A 88 -2.18 -7.01 4.10
CA VAL A 88 -3.60 -6.71 4.32
C VAL A 88 -4.38 -6.86 3.02
N THR A 89 -5.65 -7.25 3.12
CA THR A 89 -6.56 -7.31 1.98
C THR A 89 -7.62 -6.23 2.10
N SER A 90 -7.99 -5.64 0.98
CA SER A 90 -9.11 -4.70 0.92
C SER A 90 -10.44 -5.39 1.25
N PRO A 91 -11.48 -4.65 1.61
CA PRO A 91 -12.85 -5.16 1.54
C PRO A 91 -13.14 -5.72 0.13
N LYS A 92 -13.90 -6.82 0.09
CA LYS A 92 -14.30 -7.44 -1.16
C LYS A 92 -15.39 -6.63 -1.86
N VAL A 93 -15.34 -6.60 -3.19
CA VAL A 93 -16.32 -5.93 -4.04
C VAL A 93 -16.84 -6.88 -5.11
N ALA A 94 -18.11 -6.70 -5.50
CA ALA A 94 -18.75 -7.54 -6.52
C ALA A 94 -18.23 -7.26 -7.93
N ASP A 95 -17.84 -6.01 -8.19
CA ASP A 95 -17.25 -5.56 -9.47
C ASP A 95 -16.21 -4.45 -9.24
N THR A 96 -15.43 -4.16 -10.27
CA THR A 96 -14.38 -3.15 -10.22
C THR A 96 -14.70 -1.84 -10.95
N ALA A 97 -15.93 -1.68 -11.45
CA ALA A 97 -16.31 -0.52 -12.28
C ALA A 97 -16.46 0.76 -11.46
N ASN A 98 -16.86 0.64 -10.19
CA ASN A 98 -17.16 1.76 -9.29
C ASN A 98 -16.56 1.56 -7.90
N ILE A 99 -15.27 1.25 -7.84
CA ILE A 99 -14.58 1.16 -6.55
C ILE A 99 -14.42 2.55 -5.97
N ASN A 100 -14.96 2.78 -4.77
CA ASN A 100 -14.88 4.03 -4.04
C ASN A 100 -14.62 3.76 -2.56
N GLY A 101 -14.07 4.79 -1.88
CA GLY A 101 -13.90 4.79 -0.44
C GLY A 101 -12.49 4.44 0.00
N PHE A 102 -12.39 4.25 1.29
CA PHE A 102 -11.14 4.00 1.99
C PHE A 102 -11.30 2.84 2.94
N PHE A 103 -10.21 2.14 3.22
CA PHE A 103 -10.13 1.24 4.37
C PHE A 103 -8.83 1.51 5.13
N MET A 104 -8.81 1.12 6.38
CA MET A 104 -7.71 1.43 7.29
C MET A 104 -7.18 0.16 7.94
N ASP A 105 -5.87 0.07 8.01
CA ASP A 105 -5.14 -0.89 8.83
C ASP A 105 -4.61 -0.19 10.09
N VAL A 106 -4.68 -0.88 11.23
CA VAL A 106 -4.20 -0.37 12.51
C VAL A 106 -3.29 -1.41 13.14
N GLN A 107 -2.05 -1.01 13.45
CA GLN A 107 -1.08 -1.86 14.13
C GLN A 107 -0.54 -1.18 15.37
N ARG A 108 -0.14 -2.01 16.37
CA ARG A 108 0.46 -1.56 17.63
C ARG A 108 1.89 -2.06 17.74
N TYR A 109 2.78 -1.16 18.12
CA TYR A 109 4.19 -1.48 18.31
C TYR A 109 4.65 -1.01 19.69
N SER A 110 5.16 -1.92 20.50
CA SER A 110 5.79 -1.56 21.76
C SER A 110 7.14 -0.89 21.48
N LEU A 111 7.30 0.34 21.94
CA LEU A 111 8.51 1.15 21.81
C LEU A 111 8.79 1.85 23.15
N ALA A 112 10.04 1.81 23.60
CA ALA A 112 10.47 2.59 24.74
C ALA A 112 10.45 4.10 24.42
N ASN A 113 10.51 4.95 25.47
CA ASN A 113 10.65 6.39 25.27
C ASN A 113 11.90 6.69 24.46
N GLY A 114 11.77 7.62 23.49
CA GLY A 114 12.86 8.02 22.62
C GLY A 114 12.38 8.57 21.27
N GLU A 115 13.33 9.04 20.49
CA GLU A 115 13.13 9.48 19.11
C GLU A 115 13.47 8.33 18.17
N TYR A 116 12.60 8.12 17.16
CA TYR A 116 12.73 7.06 16.17
C TYR A 116 12.52 7.62 14.77
N GLN A 117 13.22 7.04 13.80
CA GLN A 117 12.87 7.14 12.40
C GLN A 117 11.91 6.01 12.05
N MET A 118 10.65 6.33 11.81
CA MET A 118 9.66 5.40 11.28
C MET A 118 9.75 5.37 9.76
N GLU A 119 9.93 4.19 9.19
CA GLU A 119 9.92 3.98 7.73
C GLU A 119 8.80 3.00 7.38
N VAL A 120 7.93 3.40 6.45
CA VAL A 120 6.84 2.56 5.96
C VAL A 120 7.00 2.36 4.46
N THR A 121 7.02 1.10 4.05
CA THR A 121 7.00 0.71 2.63
C THR A 121 5.69 0.00 2.33
N ILE A 122 4.99 0.44 1.30
CA ILE A 122 3.67 -0.06 0.87
C ILE A 122 3.78 -0.53 -0.57
N GLU A 123 3.42 -1.80 -0.82
CA GLU A 123 3.48 -2.44 -2.14
C GLU A 123 2.11 -3.03 -2.47
N ASP A 124 1.58 -2.74 -3.66
CA ASP A 124 0.44 -3.48 -4.19
C ASP A 124 0.92 -4.82 -4.73
N ALA A 125 0.48 -5.92 -4.14
CA ALA A 125 0.91 -7.28 -4.51
C ALA A 125 0.49 -7.66 -5.95
N ASN A 126 -0.49 -6.95 -6.49
CA ASN A 126 -1.07 -7.20 -7.83
C ASN A 126 -0.56 -6.24 -8.89
N ASN A 127 0.39 -5.37 -8.54
CA ASN A 127 0.91 -4.34 -9.43
C ASN A 127 2.43 -4.19 -9.29
N ASN A 128 3.16 -4.22 -10.41
CA ASN A 128 4.61 -4.07 -10.44
C ASN A 128 5.08 -2.60 -10.46
N ILE A 129 4.32 -1.71 -9.85
CA ILE A 129 4.72 -0.29 -9.71
C ILE A 129 5.71 -0.11 -8.56
N LYS A 130 6.39 1.03 -8.60
CA LYS A 130 7.31 1.42 -7.53
C LYS A 130 6.56 1.50 -6.19
N PRO A 131 7.10 0.87 -5.12
CA PRO A 131 6.53 0.99 -3.78
C PRO A 131 6.40 2.43 -3.31
N LEU A 132 5.33 2.73 -2.60
CA LEU A 132 5.23 3.97 -1.83
C LEU A 132 6.11 3.83 -0.58
N LYS A 133 7.02 4.78 -0.37
CA LYS A 133 7.89 4.83 0.81
C LYS A 133 7.70 6.15 1.52
N VAL A 134 7.45 6.06 2.82
CA VAL A 134 7.32 7.21 3.72
C VAL A 134 8.33 7.04 4.84
N SER A 135 8.92 8.16 5.26
CA SER A 135 9.87 8.18 6.36
C SER A 135 9.60 9.42 7.20
N GLU A 136 9.44 9.25 8.52
CA GLU A 136 9.08 10.30 9.45
C GLU A 136 9.82 10.12 10.79
N THR A 137 10.23 11.22 11.39
CA THR A 137 10.76 11.22 12.77
C THR A 137 9.59 11.28 13.75
N ILE A 138 9.52 10.31 14.66
CA ILE A 138 8.50 10.21 15.69
C ILE A 138 9.14 10.27 17.08
N VAL A 139 8.39 10.79 18.05
CA VAL A 139 8.82 10.85 19.46
C VAL A 139 7.83 10.05 20.31
N VAL A 140 8.36 9.12 21.08
CA VAL A 140 7.63 8.40 22.14
C VAL A 140 8.09 8.97 23.47
N ASP A 141 7.19 9.60 24.22
CA ASP A 141 7.50 10.27 25.48
C ASP A 141 6.32 10.10 26.46
N TYR A 142 6.56 9.37 27.57
CA TYR A 142 5.60 9.07 28.65
C TYR A 142 6.25 9.09 30.03
#